data_25b8f8ae479a03507d892a24d6130100
#
_entry.id   25b8f8ae479a03507d892a24d6130100
#
_cell.length_a   1.000
_cell.length_b   1.000
_cell.length_c   1.000
_cell.angle_alpha   90.00
_cell.angle_beta   90.00
_cell.angle_gamma   90.00
#
_symmetry.space_group_name_H-M   'P 1'
#
loop_
_entity.id
_entity.type
_entity.pdbx_description
1 polymer ?
#
loop_
_entity_poly.entity_id
_entity_poly.type
_entity_poly.pdbx_seq_one_letter_code
_entity_poly.pdbx_strand_id
1 'polypeptide(L)'
;MHVVATAGHVDHGKSTLVRALTGIEPDRWDEEKQRGLTIDLGFAWTELPSGTHVAFVDVPGHERFLGNMLAGVGPAPVVVFVVAADEGWQEQSGDHRDAVAALGITHGLIVVTKADRAPERVDAVISRARSELAGTGLAEAPAVVVSAQRGTGLEAFRDALDAVLRDVPEPDPTARVRLWIDRAFTISGAGTVVTGTLTAGTLRTGDRMVLRLSLIHISEPTRPCGTSRMPSSA
;
A
#
# COMPACT_ATOMS: atom_id res chain seq x y z
N MET A 1 6.34 -10.71 -9.37
CA MET A 1 5.16 -10.17 -8.65
C MET A 1 5.49 -8.76 -8.20
N HIS A 2 4.70 -7.77 -8.61
CA HIS A 2 4.86 -6.39 -8.21
C HIS A 2 3.99 -6.06 -7.00
N VAL A 3 4.48 -5.15 -6.15
CA VAL A 3 3.73 -4.63 -5.00
C VAL A 3 3.24 -3.22 -5.34
N VAL A 4 1.97 -2.97 -5.13
CA VAL A 4 1.30 -1.69 -5.41
C VAL A 4 0.59 -1.24 -4.14
N ALA A 5 0.92 -0.06 -3.63
CA ALA A 5 0.22 0.50 -2.48
C ALA A 5 -0.88 1.46 -2.92
N THR A 6 -1.98 1.53 -2.16
CA THR A 6 -2.95 2.60 -2.30
C THR A 6 -2.50 3.85 -1.54
N ALA A 7 -2.96 5.03 -1.94
CA ALA A 7 -2.80 6.29 -1.21
C ALA A 7 -4.05 7.16 -1.42
N GLY A 8 -4.29 8.11 -0.53
CA GLY A 8 -5.43 9.02 -0.62
C GLY A 8 -6.27 9.06 0.64
N HIS A 9 -7.19 10.01 0.71
CA HIS A 9 -8.04 10.30 1.85
C HIS A 9 -8.89 9.10 2.29
N VAL A 10 -9.32 9.09 3.57
CA VAL A 10 -10.34 8.17 4.07
C VAL A 10 -11.62 8.32 3.21
N ASP A 11 -12.39 7.26 3.06
CA ASP A 11 -13.63 7.21 2.27
C ASP A 11 -13.51 7.50 0.76
N HIS A 12 -12.32 7.76 0.23
CA HIS A 12 -12.11 7.88 -1.22
C HIS A 12 -12.23 6.53 -1.98
N GLY A 13 -12.54 5.44 -1.29
CA GLY A 13 -12.85 4.15 -1.90
C GLY A 13 -11.64 3.30 -2.26
N LYS A 14 -10.50 3.44 -1.56
CA LYS A 14 -9.30 2.61 -1.74
C LYS A 14 -9.60 1.12 -1.61
N SER A 15 -10.10 0.68 -0.45
CA SER A 15 -10.45 -0.72 -0.18
C SER A 15 -11.52 -1.24 -1.14
N THR A 16 -12.52 -0.40 -1.47
CA THR A 16 -13.56 -0.75 -2.45
C THR A 16 -12.99 -0.98 -3.84
N LEU A 17 -12.02 -0.16 -4.26
CA LEU A 17 -11.31 -0.31 -5.53
C LEU A 17 -10.51 -1.61 -5.54
N VAL A 18 -9.72 -1.86 -4.50
CA VAL A 18 -8.91 -3.09 -4.38
C VAL A 18 -9.81 -4.32 -4.43
N ARG A 19 -10.92 -4.33 -3.68
CA ARG A 19 -11.89 -5.42 -3.72
C ARG A 19 -12.50 -5.63 -5.10
N ALA A 20 -12.86 -4.55 -5.80
CA ALA A 20 -13.43 -4.64 -7.14
C ALA A 20 -12.45 -5.20 -8.19
N LEU A 21 -11.15 -4.95 -8.00
CA LEU A 21 -10.09 -5.44 -8.89
C LEU A 21 -9.71 -6.90 -8.62
N THR A 22 -9.70 -7.31 -7.36
CA THR A 22 -9.14 -8.58 -6.92
C THR A 22 -10.19 -9.62 -6.51
N GLY A 23 -11.39 -9.17 -6.17
CA GLY A 23 -12.41 -10.03 -5.52
C GLY A 23 -12.13 -10.35 -4.06
N ILE A 24 -11.00 -9.87 -3.50
CA ILE A 24 -10.57 -10.12 -2.13
C ILE A 24 -10.91 -8.90 -1.27
N GLU A 25 -11.50 -9.14 -0.08
CA GLU A 25 -11.75 -8.09 0.91
C GLU A 25 -10.44 -7.76 1.64
N PRO A 26 -9.88 -6.55 1.49
CA PRO A 26 -8.64 -6.18 2.17
C PRO A 26 -8.85 -5.90 3.65
N ASP A 27 -10.02 -5.41 4.07
CA ASP A 27 -10.35 -5.12 5.46
C ASP A 27 -10.65 -6.41 6.22
N ARG A 28 -9.78 -6.78 7.16
CA ARG A 28 -9.81 -8.05 7.88
C ARG A 28 -10.55 -7.99 9.20
N TRP A 29 -10.53 -6.83 9.86
CA TRP A 29 -11.07 -6.67 11.20
C TRP A 29 -12.55 -6.31 11.17
N ASP A 30 -13.33 -6.93 12.06
CA ASP A 30 -14.74 -6.57 12.22
C ASP A 30 -14.92 -5.11 12.66
N GLU A 31 -13.94 -4.55 13.37
CA GLU A 31 -13.91 -3.13 13.74
C GLU A 31 -13.76 -2.21 12.51
N GLU A 32 -12.96 -2.59 11.52
CA GLU A 32 -12.82 -1.83 10.26
C GLU A 32 -14.15 -1.79 9.50
N LYS A 33 -14.80 -2.96 9.40
CA LYS A 33 -16.10 -3.08 8.74
C LYS A 33 -17.21 -2.31 9.46
N GLN A 34 -17.20 -2.32 10.81
CA GLN A 34 -18.18 -1.58 11.61
C GLN A 34 -17.98 -0.07 11.55
N ARG A 35 -16.74 0.39 11.50
CA ARG A 35 -16.40 1.82 11.43
C ARG A 35 -16.33 2.35 10.00
N GLY A 36 -16.29 1.46 8.99
CA GLY A 36 -16.16 1.83 7.59
C GLY A 36 -14.81 2.44 7.22
N LEU A 37 -13.76 2.21 8.04
CA LEU A 37 -12.43 2.76 7.79
C LEU A 37 -11.35 1.71 8.02
N THR A 38 -10.34 1.68 7.15
CA THR A 38 -9.15 0.85 7.26
C THR A 38 -8.26 1.36 8.39
N ILE A 39 -7.88 0.49 9.32
CA ILE A 39 -7.04 0.79 10.49
C ILE A 39 -5.63 0.24 10.29
N ASP A 40 -5.53 -0.98 9.80
CA ASP A 40 -4.29 -1.72 9.56
C ASP A 40 -4.06 -1.90 8.04
N LEU A 41 -2.95 -2.51 7.66
CA LEU A 41 -2.68 -2.81 6.26
C LEU A 41 -3.54 -3.97 5.76
N GLY A 42 -4.27 -3.72 4.68
CA GLY A 42 -5.00 -4.74 3.93
C GLY A 42 -4.13 -5.32 2.82
N PHE A 43 -4.28 -6.61 2.53
CA PHE A 43 -3.53 -7.29 1.47
C PHE A 43 -4.49 -8.04 0.54
N ALA A 44 -4.35 -7.78 -0.75
CA ALA A 44 -5.09 -8.48 -1.79
C ALA A 44 -4.17 -8.69 -3.00
N TRP A 45 -4.48 -9.66 -3.85
CA TRP A 45 -3.66 -9.95 -5.02
C TRP A 45 -4.54 -10.34 -6.20
N THR A 46 -4.00 -10.14 -7.39
CA THR A 46 -4.65 -10.52 -8.63
C THR A 46 -3.60 -10.75 -9.72
N GLU A 47 -4.02 -11.36 -10.80
CA GLU A 47 -3.27 -11.45 -12.03
C GLU A 47 -3.89 -10.47 -13.03
N LEU A 48 -3.06 -9.63 -13.66
CA LEU A 48 -3.46 -8.71 -14.70
C LEU A 48 -3.61 -9.46 -16.06
N PRO A 49 -4.31 -8.87 -17.04
CA PRO A 49 -4.48 -9.49 -18.35
C PRO A 49 -3.19 -9.88 -19.06
N SER A 50 -2.08 -9.20 -18.76
CA SER A 50 -0.73 -9.51 -19.24
C SER A 50 -0.12 -10.78 -18.63
N GLY A 51 -0.73 -11.39 -17.59
CA GLY A 51 -0.13 -12.43 -16.77
C GLY A 51 0.74 -11.91 -15.64
N THR A 52 0.82 -10.59 -15.45
CA THR A 52 1.59 -9.98 -14.37
C THR A 52 0.87 -10.15 -13.03
N HIS A 53 1.54 -10.77 -12.06
CA HIS A 53 1.02 -10.90 -10.70
C HIS A 53 1.25 -9.61 -9.91
N VAL A 54 0.18 -9.10 -9.31
CA VAL A 54 0.18 -7.87 -8.50
C VAL A 54 -0.35 -8.16 -7.11
N ALA A 55 0.37 -7.68 -6.09
CA ALA A 55 -0.09 -7.62 -4.70
C ALA A 55 -0.42 -6.17 -4.35
N PHE A 56 -1.65 -5.92 -3.93
CA PHE A 56 -2.08 -4.63 -3.40
C PHE A 56 -1.85 -4.57 -1.89
N VAL A 57 -1.28 -3.46 -1.45
CA VAL A 57 -1.21 -3.06 -0.04
C VAL A 57 -2.19 -1.91 0.13
N ASP A 58 -3.33 -2.21 0.71
CA ASP A 58 -4.34 -1.20 1.02
C ASP A 58 -4.01 -0.52 2.33
N VAL A 59 -3.80 0.80 2.28
CA VAL A 59 -3.37 1.56 3.44
C VAL A 59 -4.50 2.40 4.03
N PRO A 60 -4.49 2.61 5.36
CA PRO A 60 -5.44 3.52 6.00
C PRO A 60 -5.30 4.94 5.47
N GLY A 61 -6.44 5.64 5.33
CA GLY A 61 -6.48 7.02 4.84
C GLY A 61 -6.49 8.08 5.94
N HIS A 62 -6.69 7.69 7.20
CA HIS A 62 -6.84 8.61 8.32
C HIS A 62 -5.47 8.98 8.93
N GLU A 63 -5.26 10.26 9.27
CA GLU A 63 -4.02 10.82 9.82
C GLU A 63 -3.45 10.05 11.02
N ARG A 64 -4.34 9.53 11.90
CA ARG A 64 -3.96 8.73 13.08
C ARG A 64 -3.15 7.48 12.72
N PHE A 65 -3.30 6.99 11.50
CA PHE A 65 -2.66 5.76 11.02
C PHE A 65 -1.56 6.02 9.99
N LEU A 66 -1.03 7.25 9.97
CA LEU A 66 0.06 7.63 9.05
C LEU A 66 1.28 6.69 9.17
N GLY A 67 1.59 6.21 10.37
CA GLY A 67 2.65 5.23 10.59
C GLY A 67 2.40 3.90 9.84
N ASN A 68 1.16 3.39 9.89
CA ASN A 68 0.77 2.18 9.17
C ASN A 68 0.79 2.43 7.65
N MET A 69 0.32 3.60 7.22
CA MET A 69 0.38 4.00 5.82
C MET A 69 1.83 4.01 5.31
N LEU A 70 2.77 4.63 6.03
CA LEU A 70 4.19 4.67 5.68
C LEU A 70 4.80 3.26 5.62
N ALA A 71 4.42 2.36 6.54
CA ALA A 71 4.88 0.98 6.52
C ALA A 71 4.41 0.21 5.29
N GLY A 72 3.20 0.50 4.80
CA GLY A 72 2.63 -0.12 3.59
C GLY A 72 3.18 0.47 2.29
N VAL A 73 3.32 1.80 2.23
CA VAL A 73 3.79 2.51 1.03
C VAL A 73 5.30 2.40 0.86
N GLY A 74 6.07 2.42 1.97
CA GLY A 74 7.53 2.46 1.92
C GLY A 74 8.20 1.36 1.08
N PRO A 75 7.77 0.10 1.16
CA PRO A 75 8.33 -0.97 0.34
C PRO A 75 7.73 -1.10 -1.06
N ALA A 76 6.66 -0.36 -1.37
CA ALA A 76 5.97 -0.47 -2.66
C ALA A 76 6.62 0.42 -3.72
N PRO A 77 7.02 -0.13 -4.88
CA PRO A 77 7.61 0.66 -5.97
C PRO A 77 6.56 1.48 -6.75
N VAL A 78 5.29 1.16 -6.60
CA VAL A 78 4.16 1.77 -7.33
C VAL A 78 3.06 2.19 -6.37
N VAL A 79 2.49 3.37 -6.60
CA VAL A 79 1.37 3.89 -5.81
C VAL A 79 0.16 4.18 -6.69
N VAL A 80 -1.00 3.73 -6.25
CA VAL A 80 -2.31 4.09 -6.77
C VAL A 80 -2.87 5.21 -5.90
N PHE A 81 -2.83 6.45 -6.40
CA PHE A 81 -3.30 7.62 -5.69
C PHE A 81 -4.80 7.84 -5.97
N VAL A 82 -5.63 7.63 -4.95
CA VAL A 82 -7.09 7.57 -5.09
C VAL A 82 -7.73 8.89 -4.62
N VAL A 83 -8.55 9.48 -5.49
CA VAL A 83 -9.33 10.69 -5.19
C VAL A 83 -10.78 10.45 -5.60
N ALA A 84 -11.75 10.74 -4.73
CA ALA A 84 -13.16 10.58 -5.05
C ALA A 84 -13.70 11.77 -5.86
N ALA A 85 -14.51 11.51 -6.89
CA ALA A 85 -15.09 12.55 -7.75
C ALA A 85 -16.05 13.47 -6.99
N ASP A 86 -16.82 12.91 -6.06
CA ASP A 86 -17.82 13.64 -5.26
C ASP A 86 -17.18 14.57 -4.22
N GLU A 87 -16.04 14.25 -3.67
CA GLU A 87 -15.37 15.00 -2.62
C GLU A 87 -14.19 15.84 -3.15
N GLY A 88 -13.47 15.32 -4.14
CA GLY A 88 -12.25 15.96 -4.68
C GLY A 88 -11.04 15.80 -3.76
N TRP A 89 -10.05 16.66 -3.94
CA TRP A 89 -8.83 16.65 -3.15
C TRP A 89 -9.10 17.10 -1.71
N GLN A 90 -8.63 16.32 -0.74
CA GLN A 90 -8.80 16.56 0.69
C GLN A 90 -7.44 16.76 1.40
N GLU A 91 -7.47 17.27 2.63
CA GLU A 91 -6.26 17.55 3.42
C GLU A 91 -5.38 16.33 3.59
N GLN A 92 -5.94 15.19 3.99
CA GLN A 92 -5.20 13.93 4.14
C GLN A 92 -4.62 13.40 2.82
N SER A 93 -5.19 13.79 1.67
CA SER A 93 -4.55 13.52 0.37
C SER A 93 -3.22 14.27 0.26
N GLY A 94 -3.12 15.47 0.85
CA GLY A 94 -1.88 16.23 0.95
C GLY A 94 -0.81 15.49 1.77
N ASP A 95 -1.18 14.96 2.94
CA ASP A 95 -0.27 14.18 3.80
C ASP A 95 0.27 12.95 3.07
N HIS A 96 -0.62 12.24 2.35
CA HIS A 96 -0.23 11.09 1.55
C HIS A 96 0.68 11.47 0.38
N ARG A 97 0.43 12.61 -0.30
CA ARG A 97 1.32 13.17 -1.34
C ARG A 97 2.72 13.40 -0.78
N ASP A 98 2.80 14.07 0.37
CA ASP A 98 4.07 14.44 0.97
C ASP A 98 4.85 13.20 1.41
N ALA A 99 4.16 12.19 1.95
CA ALA A 99 4.75 10.90 2.29
C ALA A 99 5.29 10.16 1.04
N VAL A 100 4.51 10.07 -0.04
CA VAL A 100 4.92 9.46 -1.30
C VAL A 100 6.13 10.18 -1.91
N ALA A 101 6.12 11.52 -1.86
CA ALA A 101 7.24 12.34 -2.34
C ALA A 101 8.51 12.12 -1.49
N ALA A 102 8.38 12.11 -0.16
CA ALA A 102 9.49 11.87 0.76
C ALA A 102 10.11 10.47 0.61
N LEU A 103 9.29 9.47 0.26
CA LEU A 103 9.75 8.10 -0.03
C LEU A 103 10.38 7.96 -1.42
N GLY A 104 10.33 9.01 -2.25
CA GLY A 104 10.93 9.02 -3.59
C GLY A 104 10.23 8.11 -4.60
N ILE A 105 8.92 7.85 -4.43
CA ILE A 105 8.15 7.00 -5.34
C ILE A 105 7.86 7.78 -6.62
N THR A 106 8.21 7.18 -7.75
CA THR A 106 8.12 7.80 -9.09
C THR A 106 7.15 7.13 -10.04
N HIS A 107 6.64 5.95 -9.67
CA HIS A 107 5.71 5.20 -10.52
C HIS A 107 4.34 5.12 -9.85
N GLY A 108 3.28 5.35 -10.60
CA GLY A 108 1.94 5.25 -10.05
C GLY A 108 0.85 5.67 -11.02
N LEU A 109 -0.38 5.62 -10.51
CA LEU A 109 -1.61 6.02 -11.18
C LEU A 109 -2.38 7.01 -10.32
N ILE A 110 -3.01 7.99 -10.95
CA ILE A 110 -4.08 8.78 -10.34
C ILE A 110 -5.40 8.10 -10.65
N VAL A 111 -6.18 7.77 -9.64
CA VAL A 111 -7.49 7.11 -9.85
C VAL A 111 -8.60 7.96 -9.28
N VAL A 112 -9.50 8.41 -10.15
CA VAL A 112 -10.71 9.12 -9.75
C VAL A 112 -11.82 8.11 -9.56
N THR A 113 -12.19 7.87 -8.30
CA THR A 113 -13.26 6.95 -7.90
C THR A 113 -14.61 7.64 -7.79
N LYS A 114 -15.68 6.86 -7.55
CA LYS A 114 -17.06 7.36 -7.39
C LYS A 114 -17.51 8.24 -8.57
N ALA A 115 -17.01 7.99 -9.76
CA ALA A 115 -17.31 8.78 -10.95
C ALA A 115 -18.80 8.78 -11.34
N ASP A 116 -19.54 7.76 -10.90
CA ASP A 116 -20.99 7.66 -11.06
C ASP A 116 -21.79 8.64 -10.20
N ARG A 117 -21.19 9.16 -9.12
CA ARG A 117 -21.86 10.12 -8.21
C ARG A 117 -21.71 11.57 -8.65
N ALA A 118 -20.60 11.92 -9.29
CA ALA A 118 -20.29 13.27 -9.72
C ALA A 118 -19.53 13.29 -11.06
N PRO A 119 -20.13 12.78 -12.16
CA PRO A 119 -19.44 12.67 -13.44
C PRO A 119 -18.98 14.03 -14.00
N GLU A 120 -19.72 15.09 -13.71
CA GLU A 120 -19.41 16.46 -14.14
C GLU A 120 -18.18 17.07 -13.44
N ARG A 121 -17.72 16.48 -12.33
CA ARG A 121 -16.56 16.97 -11.56
C ARG A 121 -15.26 16.27 -11.90
N VAL A 122 -15.32 15.18 -12.64
CA VAL A 122 -14.18 14.28 -12.91
C VAL A 122 -12.98 15.05 -13.47
N ASP A 123 -13.17 15.85 -14.51
CA ASP A 123 -12.09 16.61 -15.16
C ASP A 123 -11.46 17.64 -14.22
N ALA A 124 -12.28 18.30 -13.41
CA ALA A 124 -11.81 19.26 -12.40
C ALA A 124 -11.00 18.55 -11.30
N VAL A 125 -11.42 17.36 -10.88
CA VAL A 125 -10.71 16.55 -9.87
C VAL A 125 -9.38 16.04 -10.42
N ILE A 126 -9.32 15.57 -11.66
CA ILE A 126 -8.08 15.18 -12.32
C ILE A 126 -7.11 16.36 -12.40
N SER A 127 -7.60 17.52 -12.86
CA SER A 127 -6.78 18.73 -12.99
C SER A 127 -6.22 19.18 -11.63
N ARG A 128 -7.06 19.12 -10.59
CA ARG A 128 -6.63 19.43 -9.22
C ARG A 128 -5.59 18.43 -8.71
N ALA A 129 -5.84 17.12 -8.86
CA ALA A 129 -4.90 16.09 -8.44
C ALA A 129 -3.52 16.23 -9.12
N ARG A 130 -3.49 16.51 -10.43
CA ARG A 130 -2.24 16.79 -11.16
C ARG A 130 -1.52 18.02 -10.62
N SER A 131 -2.25 19.09 -10.33
CA SER A 131 -1.68 20.31 -9.74
C SER A 131 -1.06 20.06 -8.38
N GLU A 132 -1.71 19.25 -7.55
CA GLU A 132 -1.22 18.89 -6.21
C GLU A 132 -0.01 17.94 -6.26
N LEU A 133 0.02 17.04 -7.23
CA LEU A 133 1.13 16.11 -7.43
C LEU A 133 2.29 16.72 -8.25
N ALA A 134 2.12 17.94 -8.77
CA ALA A 134 3.19 18.66 -9.46
C ALA A 134 4.42 18.80 -8.54
N GLY A 135 5.61 18.52 -9.06
CA GLY A 135 6.86 18.53 -8.28
C GLY A 135 7.12 17.26 -7.47
N THR A 136 6.23 16.28 -7.52
CA THR A 136 6.48 14.92 -6.99
C THR A 136 6.85 13.93 -8.09
N GLY A 137 7.28 12.73 -7.73
CA GLY A 137 7.53 11.66 -8.70
C GLY A 137 6.28 11.20 -9.48
N LEU A 138 5.08 11.58 -9.03
CA LEU A 138 3.81 11.25 -9.67
C LEU A 138 3.23 12.38 -10.54
N ALA A 139 3.99 13.42 -10.84
CA ALA A 139 3.53 14.57 -11.62
C ALA A 139 2.95 14.16 -12.99
N GLU A 140 3.59 13.21 -13.66
CA GLU A 140 3.19 12.69 -14.98
C GLU A 140 2.39 11.38 -14.91
N ALA A 141 1.92 10.99 -13.72
CA ALA A 141 1.17 9.75 -13.55
C ALA A 141 -0.12 9.76 -14.39
N PRO A 142 -0.41 8.68 -15.13
CA PRO A 142 -1.64 8.57 -15.89
C PRO A 142 -2.86 8.59 -14.96
N ALA A 143 -3.95 9.21 -15.42
CA ALA A 143 -5.19 9.31 -14.67
C ALA A 143 -6.25 8.36 -15.25
N VAL A 144 -6.91 7.61 -14.38
CA VAL A 144 -7.99 6.67 -14.73
C VAL A 144 -9.24 6.99 -13.93
N VAL A 145 -10.38 6.87 -14.56
CA VAL A 145 -11.70 7.14 -13.97
C VAL A 145 -12.43 5.83 -13.73
N VAL A 146 -12.88 5.62 -12.49
CA VAL A 146 -13.47 4.34 -12.07
C VAL A 146 -14.75 4.54 -11.26
N SER A 147 -15.73 3.70 -11.49
CA SER A 147 -16.79 3.42 -10.52
C SER A 147 -16.74 1.95 -10.13
N ALA A 148 -16.17 1.66 -8.96
CA ALA A 148 -16.09 0.31 -8.44
C ALA A 148 -17.49 -0.30 -8.21
N GLN A 149 -18.47 0.51 -7.85
CA GLN A 149 -19.84 0.08 -7.62
C GLN A 149 -20.54 -0.36 -8.90
N ARG A 150 -20.26 0.34 -10.03
CA ARG A 150 -20.81 0.00 -11.36
C ARG A 150 -19.92 -0.92 -12.18
N GLY A 151 -18.71 -1.19 -11.70
CA GLY A 151 -17.71 -1.96 -12.44
C GLY A 151 -17.13 -1.23 -13.68
N THR A 152 -17.41 0.07 -13.84
CA THR A 152 -16.91 0.84 -14.99
C THR A 152 -15.49 1.34 -14.76
N GLY A 153 -14.66 1.35 -15.82
CA GLY A 153 -13.27 1.82 -15.78
C GLY A 153 -12.27 0.83 -15.20
N LEU A 154 -12.70 -0.35 -14.69
CA LEU A 154 -11.81 -1.34 -14.09
C LEU A 154 -10.83 -1.95 -15.12
N GLU A 155 -11.26 -2.18 -16.35
CA GLU A 155 -10.39 -2.66 -17.43
C GLU A 155 -9.36 -1.60 -17.80
N ALA A 156 -9.79 -0.34 -17.98
CA ALA A 156 -8.87 0.77 -18.25
C ALA A 156 -7.85 0.95 -17.10
N PHE A 157 -8.25 0.69 -15.86
CA PHE A 157 -7.33 0.67 -14.73
C PHE A 157 -6.30 -0.46 -14.86
N ARG A 158 -6.73 -1.70 -15.20
CA ARG A 158 -5.82 -2.83 -15.39
C ARG A 158 -4.79 -2.56 -16.49
N ASP A 159 -5.25 -2.03 -17.62
CA ASP A 159 -4.39 -1.69 -18.76
C ASP A 159 -3.38 -0.59 -18.40
N ALA A 160 -3.83 0.46 -17.70
CA ALA A 160 -2.95 1.54 -17.23
C ALA A 160 -1.93 1.05 -16.20
N LEU A 161 -2.35 0.18 -15.28
CA LEU A 161 -1.45 -0.42 -14.29
C LEU A 161 -0.42 -1.31 -14.98
N ASP A 162 -0.82 -2.15 -15.94
CA ASP A 162 0.11 -2.95 -16.74
C ASP A 162 1.14 -2.08 -17.45
N ALA A 163 0.71 -0.94 -18.01
CA ALA A 163 1.62 -0.01 -18.67
C ALA A 163 2.66 0.56 -17.69
N VAL A 164 2.22 0.99 -16.50
CA VAL A 164 3.13 1.51 -15.46
C VAL A 164 4.10 0.43 -14.98
N LEU A 165 3.62 -0.80 -14.78
CA LEU A 165 4.45 -1.88 -14.25
C LEU A 165 5.56 -2.34 -15.22
N ARG A 166 5.40 -2.13 -16.52
CA ARG A 166 6.47 -2.43 -17.51
C ARG A 166 7.73 -1.59 -17.29
N ASP A 167 7.58 -0.39 -16.76
CA ASP A 167 8.69 0.54 -16.52
C ASP A 167 9.31 0.34 -15.13
N VAL A 168 8.69 -0.49 -14.28
CA VAL A 168 9.18 -0.79 -12.92
C VAL A 168 10.18 -1.93 -12.97
N PRO A 169 11.42 -1.73 -12.50
CA PRO A 169 12.41 -2.79 -12.43
C PRO A 169 11.91 -3.98 -11.59
N GLU A 170 12.11 -5.18 -12.08
CA GLU A 170 11.86 -6.37 -11.28
C GLU A 170 12.86 -6.47 -10.11
N PRO A 171 12.40 -6.95 -8.94
CA PRO A 171 13.30 -7.22 -7.81
C PRO A 171 14.41 -8.20 -8.21
N ASP A 172 15.68 -7.82 -7.99
CA ASP A 172 16.81 -8.71 -8.26
C ASP A 172 16.83 -9.87 -7.26
N PRO A 173 16.61 -11.12 -7.70
CA PRO A 173 16.60 -12.29 -6.82
C PRO A 173 18.00 -12.68 -6.32
N THR A 174 19.06 -12.14 -6.92
CA THR A 174 20.46 -12.40 -6.55
C THR A 174 21.03 -11.35 -5.60
N ALA A 175 20.33 -10.23 -5.42
CA ALA A 175 20.75 -9.17 -4.53
C ALA A 175 20.71 -9.62 -3.06
N ARG A 176 21.32 -8.81 -2.20
CA ARG A 176 21.21 -9.01 -0.75
C ARG A 176 19.75 -8.97 -0.32
N VAL A 177 19.30 -9.97 0.42
CA VAL A 177 17.92 -10.05 0.92
C VAL A 177 17.52 -8.79 1.68
N ARG A 178 16.38 -8.21 1.30
CA ARG A 178 15.73 -7.10 1.99
C ARG A 178 14.26 -7.40 2.13
N LEU A 179 13.85 -7.68 3.36
CA LEU A 179 12.45 -7.88 3.77
C LEU A 179 12.03 -6.70 4.66
N TRP A 180 11.02 -5.96 4.22
CA TRP A 180 10.37 -4.94 5.04
C TRP A 180 9.29 -5.61 5.87
N ILE A 181 9.45 -5.60 7.19
CA ILE A 181 8.51 -6.25 8.12
C ILE A 181 7.44 -5.23 8.49
N ASP A 182 6.18 -5.58 8.23
CA ASP A 182 5.01 -4.79 8.62
C ASP A 182 4.37 -5.31 9.91
N ARG A 183 4.55 -6.59 10.22
CA ARG A 183 3.91 -7.22 11.37
C ARG A 183 4.77 -8.35 11.93
N ALA A 184 4.75 -8.49 13.26
CA ALA A 184 5.36 -9.61 13.97
C ALA A 184 4.40 -10.13 15.05
N PHE A 185 4.24 -11.44 15.14
CA PHE A 185 3.39 -12.11 16.12
C PHE A 185 3.94 -13.49 16.47
N THR A 186 3.46 -14.07 17.57
CA THR A 186 3.90 -15.39 18.02
C THR A 186 2.79 -16.41 17.82
N ILE A 187 3.14 -17.53 17.19
CA ILE A 187 2.25 -18.68 17.03
C ILE A 187 2.76 -19.81 17.92
N SER A 188 1.87 -20.40 18.72
CA SER A 188 2.20 -21.57 19.55
C SER A 188 2.71 -22.70 18.67
N GLY A 189 3.89 -23.24 18.99
CA GLY A 189 4.54 -24.32 18.24
C GLY A 189 5.38 -23.87 17.03
N ALA A 190 5.16 -22.66 16.49
CA ALA A 190 5.93 -22.14 15.36
C ALA A 190 6.92 -21.03 15.76
N GLY A 191 6.76 -20.43 16.94
CA GLY A 191 7.59 -19.32 17.41
C GLY A 191 7.18 -17.97 16.81
N THR A 192 8.14 -17.08 16.62
CA THR A 192 7.90 -15.74 16.07
C THR A 192 7.72 -15.82 14.55
N VAL A 193 6.60 -15.31 14.09
CA VAL A 193 6.26 -15.17 12.67
C VAL A 193 6.27 -13.69 12.31
N VAL A 194 6.83 -13.35 11.16
CA VAL A 194 6.80 -12.01 10.59
C VAL A 194 6.10 -12.03 9.25
N THR A 195 5.38 -10.96 8.95
CA THR A 195 4.87 -10.67 7.61
C THR A 195 5.56 -9.43 7.06
N GLY A 196 5.60 -9.31 5.73
CA GLY A 196 6.27 -8.18 5.11
C GLY A 196 6.45 -8.33 3.61
N THR A 197 7.06 -7.31 3.02
CA THR A 197 7.36 -7.24 1.59
C THR A 197 8.83 -7.53 1.32
N LEU A 198 9.10 -8.58 0.53
CA LEU A 198 10.44 -8.91 0.05
C LEU A 198 10.74 -8.07 -1.19
N THR A 199 11.63 -7.08 -1.04
CA THR A 199 11.96 -6.14 -2.12
C THR A 199 13.25 -6.49 -2.86
N ALA A 200 14.06 -7.41 -2.34
CA ALA A 200 15.28 -7.88 -3.00
C ALA A 200 15.74 -9.22 -2.43
N GLY A 201 16.45 -9.98 -3.24
CA GLY A 201 17.07 -11.25 -2.88
C GLY A 201 16.07 -12.42 -2.81
N THR A 202 16.59 -13.57 -2.39
CA THR A 202 15.83 -14.81 -2.21
C THR A 202 16.01 -15.32 -0.79
N LEU A 203 14.90 -15.66 -0.11
CA LEU A 203 14.89 -16.30 1.21
C LEU A 203 14.72 -17.81 1.08
N ARG A 204 15.53 -18.55 1.83
CA ARG A 204 15.45 -20.01 1.93
C ARG A 204 15.33 -20.45 3.37
N THR A 205 14.67 -21.56 3.60
CA THR A 205 14.60 -22.17 4.93
C THR A 205 16.00 -22.45 5.47
N GLY A 206 16.27 -22.00 6.69
CA GLY A 206 17.57 -22.11 7.34
C GLY A 206 18.48 -20.89 7.19
N ASP A 207 18.12 -19.90 6.37
CA ASP A 207 18.89 -18.67 6.23
C ASP A 207 18.95 -17.91 7.55
N ARG A 208 20.13 -17.36 7.85
CA ARG A 208 20.31 -16.46 8.99
C ARG A 208 20.15 -15.02 8.58
N MET A 209 19.20 -14.33 9.19
CA MET A 209 18.87 -12.94 8.88
C MET A 209 19.27 -12.01 10.02
N VAL A 210 19.56 -10.75 9.68
CA VAL A 210 19.80 -9.68 10.64
C VAL A 210 18.59 -8.77 10.63
N LEU A 211 17.92 -8.67 11.79
CA LEU A 211 16.84 -7.70 11.99
C LEU A 211 17.47 -6.33 12.28
N ARG A 212 17.08 -5.33 11.47
CA ARG A 212 17.41 -3.92 11.73
C ARG A 212 16.12 -3.17 12.04
N LEU A 213 16.05 -2.62 13.23
CA LEU A 213 14.95 -1.74 13.61
C LEU A 213 15.21 -0.33 13.07
N SER A 214 14.16 0.32 12.59
CA SER A 214 14.22 1.75 12.29
C SER A 214 14.36 2.53 13.60
N LEU A 215 15.34 3.41 13.69
CA LEU A 215 15.54 4.27 14.86
C LEU A 215 14.50 5.40 14.97
N ILE A 216 13.54 5.48 14.07
CA ILE A 216 12.52 6.55 14.02
C ILE A 216 11.49 6.44 15.16
N HIS A 217 11.40 5.30 15.85
CA HIS A 217 10.48 5.07 16.97
C HIS A 217 11.17 4.87 18.32
N ILE A 218 12.15 5.70 18.68
CA ILE A 218 12.63 5.78 20.04
C ILE A 218 11.89 6.92 20.75
N SER A 219 10.61 6.74 21.05
CA SER A 219 9.86 7.64 21.95
C SER A 219 9.38 6.97 23.24
N GLU A 220 9.63 5.68 23.43
CA GLU A 220 9.45 5.03 24.75
C GLU A 220 10.68 4.21 25.10
N PRO A 221 11.16 4.30 26.37
CA PRO A 221 12.19 3.42 26.85
C PRO A 221 11.63 2.00 26.91
N THR A 222 11.93 1.19 25.91
CA THR A 222 11.66 -0.24 25.96
C THR A 222 12.42 -0.81 27.16
N ARG A 223 11.69 -1.39 28.11
CA ARG A 223 12.29 -2.21 29.16
C ARG A 223 13.21 -3.22 28.47
N PRO A 224 14.47 -3.38 28.92
CA PRO A 224 15.33 -4.40 28.35
C PRO A 224 14.65 -5.76 28.54
N CYS A 225 14.39 -6.47 27.44
CA CYS A 225 13.99 -7.87 27.47
C CYS A 225 15.10 -8.63 28.18
N GLY A 226 14.80 -9.08 29.41
CA GLY A 226 15.72 -9.91 30.17
C GLY A 226 16.10 -11.14 29.36
N THR A 227 17.39 -11.37 29.20
CA THR A 227 17.94 -12.62 28.69
C THR A 227 17.40 -13.76 29.53
N SER A 228 16.45 -14.53 29.02
CA SER A 228 16.02 -15.77 29.66
C SER A 228 17.16 -16.76 29.52
N ARG A 229 17.90 -16.98 30.63
CA ARG A 229 18.78 -18.15 30.76
C ARG A 229 17.89 -19.40 30.70
N MET A 230 18.17 -20.26 29.75
CA MET A 230 17.64 -21.63 29.78
C MET A 230 18.13 -22.32 31.06
N PRO A 231 17.27 -23.04 31.79
CA PRO A 231 17.75 -23.89 32.89
C PRO A 231 18.54 -25.04 32.27
N SER A 232 19.77 -25.24 32.74
CA SER A 232 20.56 -26.45 32.47
C SER A 232 19.87 -27.61 33.17
N SER A 233 19.46 -28.61 32.39
CA SER A 233 19.04 -29.92 32.89
C SER A 233 20.23 -30.62 33.54
N ALA A 234 20.11 -30.94 34.83
CA ALA A 234 20.81 -32.03 35.47
C ALA A 234 19.98 -33.30 35.41
#